data_0bdc1ed8c2c3850782805f7acf884a94
#
_entry.id   0bdc1ed8c2c3850782805f7acf884a94
#
_cell.length_a   1.000
_cell.length_b   1.000
_cell.length_c   1.000
_cell.angle_alpha   90.00
_cell.angle_beta   90.00
_cell.angle_gamma   90.00
#
_symmetry.space_group_name_H-M   'P 1'
#
loop_
_entity.id
_entity.type
_entity.pdbx_description
1 polymer ?
#
loop_
_entity_poly.entity_id
_entity_poly.type
_entity_poly.pdbx_seq_one_letter_code
_entity_poly.pdbx_strand_id
1 'polypeptide(L)'
;SDAEDAEELSDIAALKILKEVEGNIIIRKSYVGQDLTGLDNITSIGGLQIGTETAFATNSKLQMVSMRSLQHITGDIVVCNNQVAYVQFDNLETIDGNIIFRTSSLQSFEFPKLTTVVKDFDLQCLTSDGEPGGEITSLRIPELTKVNGRLGVNNLGKMISLEFPKLQEVGSVDFASIPIPLETLSLPELSVVNGDLNLVSSYIASDAFTSTGNNKLQEIDGLSNLSIVKGTLTISKFQVLKKLPDWSKLEQLGGLTLLRLLECSDRILDLSKVNFVPFEDNEPLISITDGTIFSKIITKEDMSQVSMFLAPSGITGSSVGIDPELNFKSIKNFKYSSNMTTDPVFQFERVYGNMEIIRGSKKGVSAPNLVSVD
;
A
#
# COMPACT_ATOMS: atom_id res chain seq x y z
N SER A 1 -0.33 -1.97 -38.03
CA SER A 1 0.63 -1.31 -38.93
C SER A 1 1.42 -0.33 -38.10
N ASP A 2 2.72 -0.56 -38.06
CA ASP A 2 3.66 0.37 -37.45
C ASP A 2 3.55 1.68 -38.24
N ALA A 3 2.90 2.67 -37.64
CA ALA A 3 2.94 4.02 -38.18
C ALA A 3 4.38 4.51 -37.99
N GLU A 4 5.16 4.41 -39.05
CA GLU A 4 6.51 4.97 -39.08
C GLU A 4 6.35 6.49 -38.93
N ASP A 5 6.85 7.00 -37.77
CA ASP A 5 7.18 8.40 -37.53
C ASP A 5 6.11 9.46 -37.90
N ALA A 6 5.02 9.50 -37.14
CA ALA A 6 4.19 10.71 -37.12
C ALA A 6 5.02 11.85 -36.48
N GLU A 7 5.70 12.66 -37.31
CA GLU A 7 6.51 13.79 -36.88
C GLU A 7 5.68 15.04 -36.51
N GLU A 8 4.40 15.08 -36.93
CA GLU A 8 3.54 16.26 -36.78
C GLU A 8 2.16 15.94 -36.17
N LEU A 9 1.64 16.87 -35.39
CA LEU A 9 0.29 16.85 -34.80
C LEU A 9 -0.85 16.67 -35.84
N SER A 10 -0.62 17.09 -37.08
CA SER A 10 -1.52 16.92 -38.22
C SER A 10 -1.82 15.44 -38.52
N ASP A 11 -0.89 14.55 -38.25
CA ASP A 11 -1.04 13.14 -38.55
C ASP A 11 -1.97 12.45 -37.56
N ILE A 12 -1.87 12.79 -36.26
CA ILE A 12 -2.85 12.34 -35.25
C ILE A 12 -4.22 12.95 -35.50
N ALA A 13 -4.28 14.21 -35.92
CA ALA A 13 -5.55 14.86 -36.26
C ALA A 13 -6.32 14.14 -37.41
N ALA A 14 -5.61 13.49 -38.32
CA ALA A 14 -6.22 12.67 -39.37
C ALA A 14 -6.89 11.40 -38.82
N LEU A 15 -6.52 10.95 -37.62
CA LEU A 15 -7.08 9.75 -36.96
C LEU A 15 -8.45 9.97 -36.31
N LYS A 16 -9.01 11.19 -36.36
CA LYS A 16 -10.31 11.55 -35.73
C LYS A 16 -11.49 10.68 -36.18
N ILE A 17 -11.38 10.02 -37.33
CA ILE A 17 -12.42 9.13 -37.83
C ILE A 17 -12.36 7.73 -37.19
N LEU A 18 -11.23 7.36 -36.56
CA LEU A 18 -11.07 6.05 -35.95
C LEU A 18 -11.96 5.92 -34.71
N LYS A 19 -12.54 4.73 -34.56
CA LYS A 19 -13.36 4.36 -33.41
C LYS A 19 -12.72 3.25 -32.57
N GLU A 20 -11.99 2.37 -33.22
CA GLU A 20 -11.41 1.19 -32.60
C GLU A 20 -10.03 0.92 -33.19
N VAL A 21 -9.12 0.45 -32.35
CA VAL A 21 -7.78 -0.01 -32.73
C VAL A 21 -7.54 -1.36 -32.04
N GLU A 22 -7.54 -2.46 -32.81
CA GLU A 22 -7.35 -3.81 -32.23
C GLU A 22 -5.95 -3.99 -31.60
N GLY A 23 -4.95 -3.30 -32.12
CA GLY A 23 -3.58 -3.33 -31.61
C GLY A 23 -3.26 -2.22 -30.61
N ASN A 24 -1.99 -2.10 -30.29
CA ASN A 24 -1.49 -1.06 -29.39
C ASN A 24 -1.27 0.28 -30.12
N ILE A 25 -1.57 1.37 -29.43
CA ILE A 25 -1.14 2.72 -29.80
C ILE A 25 0.20 2.97 -29.12
N ILE A 26 1.25 3.22 -29.91
CA ILE A 26 2.61 3.46 -29.42
C ILE A 26 3.01 4.90 -29.76
N ILE A 27 3.20 5.74 -28.74
CA ILE A 27 3.69 7.10 -28.91
C ILE A 27 5.21 7.08 -28.80
N ARG A 28 5.87 7.32 -29.92
CA ARG A 28 7.33 7.29 -30.03
C ARG A 28 7.94 8.60 -29.54
N LYS A 29 9.24 8.58 -29.23
CA LYS A 29 10.02 9.74 -28.75
C LYS A 29 10.07 10.92 -29.74
N SER A 30 9.86 10.67 -31.04
CA SER A 30 9.78 11.68 -32.10
C SER A 30 8.49 12.51 -32.07
N TYR A 31 7.44 12.05 -31.35
CA TYR A 31 6.21 12.79 -31.22
C TYR A 31 6.41 14.13 -30.50
N VAL A 32 6.02 15.23 -31.15
CA VAL A 32 6.22 16.60 -30.69
C VAL A 32 4.94 17.29 -30.18
N GLY A 33 3.81 16.56 -30.15
CA GLY A 33 2.55 17.06 -29.60
C GLY A 33 2.57 17.25 -28.10
N GLN A 34 1.73 18.15 -27.60
CA GLN A 34 1.55 18.38 -26.17
C GLN A 34 0.52 17.45 -25.54
N ASP A 35 -0.36 16.87 -26.35
CA ASP A 35 -1.43 15.98 -25.96
C ASP A 35 -1.69 14.92 -27.06
N LEU A 36 -2.70 14.09 -26.88
CA LEU A 36 -3.14 13.07 -27.84
C LEU A 36 -4.44 13.47 -28.54
N THR A 37 -4.70 14.77 -28.71
CA THR A 37 -5.88 15.29 -29.44
C THR A 37 -5.90 14.75 -30.85
N GLY A 38 -6.99 14.11 -31.24
CA GLY A 38 -7.13 13.36 -32.50
C GLY A 38 -7.41 11.88 -32.25
N LEU A 39 -7.11 11.36 -31.06
CA LEU A 39 -7.47 10.03 -30.62
C LEU A 39 -8.76 10.04 -29.76
N ASP A 40 -9.38 11.21 -29.56
CA ASP A 40 -10.53 11.41 -28.66
C ASP A 40 -11.80 10.65 -29.06
N ASN A 41 -11.90 10.20 -30.31
CA ASN A 41 -13.07 9.47 -30.82
C ASN A 41 -12.92 7.94 -30.69
N ILE A 42 -11.78 7.47 -30.27
CA ILE A 42 -11.51 6.04 -30.10
C ILE A 42 -12.18 5.55 -28.82
N THR A 43 -12.95 4.46 -28.95
CA THR A 43 -13.72 3.87 -27.84
C THR A 43 -13.09 2.59 -27.30
N SER A 44 -12.23 1.93 -28.10
CA SER A 44 -11.53 0.70 -27.70
C SER A 44 -10.14 0.62 -28.33
N ILE A 45 -9.16 0.13 -27.56
CA ILE A 45 -7.79 -0.13 -28.05
C ILE A 45 -7.25 -1.42 -27.46
N GLY A 46 -6.24 -2.01 -28.14
CA GLY A 46 -5.45 -3.11 -27.57
C GLY A 46 -4.62 -2.67 -26.38
N GLY A 47 -3.91 -1.56 -26.52
CA GLY A 47 -3.12 -0.97 -25.42
C GLY A 47 -2.59 0.41 -25.77
N LEU A 48 -2.05 1.13 -24.77
CA LEU A 48 -1.38 2.41 -24.95
C LEU A 48 0.03 2.35 -24.38
N GLN A 49 1.05 2.68 -25.18
CA GLN A 49 2.44 2.67 -24.74
C GLN A 49 3.14 4.00 -25.03
N ILE A 50 3.72 4.61 -24.00
CA ILE A 50 4.53 5.83 -24.06
C ILE A 50 5.80 5.56 -23.22
N GLY A 51 6.90 5.16 -23.87
CA GLY A 51 8.07 4.67 -23.18
C GLY A 51 7.90 3.28 -22.57
N THR A 52 8.84 2.89 -21.72
CA THR A 52 8.83 1.65 -20.93
C THR A 52 9.45 1.91 -19.57
N GLU A 53 9.28 1.02 -18.60
CA GLU A 53 9.88 1.16 -17.27
C GLU A 53 11.42 1.20 -17.28
N THR A 54 12.04 0.57 -18.29
CA THR A 54 13.50 0.58 -18.47
C THR A 54 14.01 1.66 -19.43
N ALA A 55 13.10 2.29 -20.21
CA ALA A 55 13.44 3.30 -21.19
C ALA A 55 12.33 4.36 -21.27
N PHE A 56 12.41 5.37 -20.42
CA PHE A 56 11.46 6.48 -20.41
C PHE A 56 11.42 7.20 -21.75
N ALA A 57 10.22 7.54 -22.19
CA ALA A 57 10.03 8.37 -23.38
C ALA A 57 10.58 9.78 -23.11
N THR A 58 11.23 10.33 -24.11
CA THR A 58 11.83 11.67 -24.05
C THR A 58 11.02 12.71 -24.83
N ASN A 59 9.71 12.52 -24.95
CA ASN A 59 8.78 13.46 -25.59
C ASN A 59 8.69 14.72 -24.71
N SER A 60 9.58 15.66 -24.94
CA SER A 60 9.74 16.86 -24.09
C SER A 60 8.53 17.80 -24.06
N LYS A 61 7.58 17.65 -24.97
CA LYS A 61 6.37 18.47 -25.08
C LYS A 61 5.09 17.77 -24.63
N LEU A 62 5.08 16.43 -24.56
CA LEU A 62 3.89 15.68 -24.19
C LEU A 62 3.59 15.86 -22.69
N GLN A 63 2.57 16.64 -22.39
CA GLN A 63 2.15 16.96 -21.01
C GLN A 63 0.84 16.30 -20.63
N MET A 64 -0.03 16.00 -21.61
CA MET A 64 -1.33 15.42 -21.35
C MET A 64 -1.51 14.09 -22.10
N VAL A 65 -1.93 13.08 -21.36
CA VAL A 65 -2.40 11.79 -21.88
C VAL A 65 -3.89 11.71 -21.63
N SER A 66 -4.67 11.89 -22.71
CA SER A 66 -6.13 11.90 -22.66
C SER A 66 -6.71 11.22 -23.89
N MET A 67 -7.70 10.33 -23.69
CA MET A 67 -8.52 9.71 -24.72
C MET A 67 -9.97 9.68 -24.21
N ARG A 68 -10.70 10.77 -24.41
CA ARG A 68 -11.97 11.05 -23.70
C ARG A 68 -13.09 10.06 -23.98
N SER A 69 -13.16 9.49 -25.19
CA SER A 69 -14.21 8.52 -25.55
C SER A 69 -13.84 7.08 -25.24
N LEU A 70 -12.61 6.82 -24.82
CA LEU A 70 -12.12 5.48 -24.57
C LEU A 70 -12.88 4.84 -23.41
N GLN A 71 -13.45 3.65 -23.64
CA GLN A 71 -14.27 2.90 -22.70
C GLN A 71 -13.61 1.62 -22.22
N HIS A 72 -12.84 0.98 -23.11
CA HIS A 72 -12.23 -0.31 -22.83
C HIS A 72 -10.84 -0.44 -23.43
N ILE A 73 -9.95 -1.10 -22.69
CA ILE A 73 -8.59 -1.47 -23.12
C ILE A 73 -8.38 -2.95 -22.84
N THR A 74 -8.05 -3.72 -23.86
CA THR A 74 -7.83 -5.18 -23.73
C THR A 74 -6.43 -5.56 -23.28
N GLY A 75 -5.47 -4.65 -23.36
CA GLY A 75 -4.09 -4.81 -22.91
C GLY A 75 -3.70 -3.79 -21.87
N ASP A 76 -2.45 -3.34 -21.92
CA ASP A 76 -1.86 -2.47 -20.90
C ASP A 76 -1.94 -0.97 -21.27
N ILE A 77 -2.02 -0.12 -20.26
CA ILE A 77 -1.59 1.29 -20.34
C ILE A 77 -0.21 1.38 -19.68
N VAL A 78 0.80 1.75 -20.46
CA VAL A 78 2.16 2.01 -19.97
C VAL A 78 2.57 3.43 -20.35
N VAL A 79 2.71 4.29 -19.36
CA VAL A 79 3.15 5.68 -19.55
C VAL A 79 4.37 5.93 -18.67
N CYS A 80 5.55 5.89 -19.27
CA CYS A 80 6.83 6.17 -18.64
C CYS A 80 7.44 7.42 -19.29
N ASN A 81 7.01 8.59 -18.84
CA ASN A 81 7.45 9.88 -19.36
C ASN A 81 7.40 10.96 -18.27
N ASN A 82 8.54 11.55 -17.96
CA ASN A 82 8.68 12.53 -16.90
C ASN A 82 8.02 13.90 -17.18
N GLN A 83 7.56 14.16 -18.42
CA GLN A 83 6.87 15.40 -18.78
C GLN A 83 5.36 15.30 -18.64
N VAL A 84 4.80 14.08 -18.54
CA VAL A 84 3.36 13.91 -18.41
C VAL A 84 2.89 14.41 -17.06
N ALA A 85 2.06 15.46 -17.10
CA ALA A 85 1.52 16.15 -15.93
C ALA A 85 0.00 15.86 -15.75
N TYR A 86 -0.70 15.60 -16.85
CA TYR A 86 -2.16 15.43 -16.83
C TYR A 86 -2.55 14.11 -17.46
N VAL A 87 -3.35 13.34 -16.76
CA VAL A 87 -3.90 12.06 -17.22
C VAL A 87 -5.40 12.10 -17.06
N GLN A 88 -6.15 11.90 -18.18
CA GLN A 88 -7.59 12.01 -18.17
C GLN A 88 -8.26 11.00 -19.11
N PHE A 89 -9.04 10.08 -18.54
CA PHE A 89 -9.80 9.07 -19.23
C PHE A 89 -11.27 9.11 -18.77
N ASP A 90 -12.05 10.06 -19.31
CA ASP A 90 -13.40 10.40 -18.83
C ASP A 90 -14.41 9.25 -18.87
N ASN A 91 -14.25 8.31 -19.82
CA ASN A 91 -15.21 7.25 -20.06
C ASN A 91 -14.64 5.84 -19.91
N LEU A 92 -13.40 5.69 -19.51
CA LEU A 92 -12.75 4.39 -19.36
C LEU A 92 -13.36 3.62 -18.19
N GLU A 93 -13.95 2.46 -18.48
CA GLU A 93 -14.66 1.63 -17.53
C GLU A 93 -13.86 0.41 -17.09
N THR A 94 -13.13 -0.21 -18.04
CA THR A 94 -12.38 -1.45 -17.77
C THR A 94 -11.05 -1.52 -18.49
N ILE A 95 -10.08 -2.15 -17.84
CA ILE A 95 -8.76 -2.47 -18.40
C ILE A 95 -8.45 -3.92 -18.08
N ASP A 96 -8.23 -4.74 -19.14
CA ASP A 96 -7.90 -6.16 -18.98
C ASP A 96 -6.41 -6.40 -18.68
N GLY A 97 -5.58 -5.42 -18.93
CA GLY A 97 -4.15 -5.41 -18.64
C GLY A 97 -3.78 -4.62 -17.39
N ASN A 98 -2.56 -4.11 -17.41
CA ASN A 98 -1.97 -3.27 -16.36
C ASN A 98 -2.22 -1.79 -16.62
N ILE A 99 -2.27 -1.01 -15.55
CA ILE A 99 -2.08 0.44 -15.54
C ILE A 99 -0.71 0.71 -14.94
N ILE A 100 0.22 1.21 -15.73
CA ILE A 100 1.59 1.55 -15.27
C ILE A 100 1.89 3.00 -15.63
N PHE A 101 2.02 3.85 -14.63
CA PHE A 101 2.45 5.24 -14.80
C PHE A 101 3.72 5.51 -14.03
N ARG A 102 4.73 5.99 -14.73
CA ARG A 102 6.01 6.46 -14.19
C ARG A 102 6.25 7.89 -14.71
N THR A 103 6.14 8.86 -13.83
CA THR A 103 6.33 10.28 -14.17
C THR A 103 6.84 11.06 -12.96
N SER A 104 7.51 12.18 -13.17
CA SER A 104 7.93 13.07 -12.08
C SER A 104 7.12 14.35 -11.97
N SER A 105 6.22 14.62 -12.94
CA SER A 105 5.53 15.92 -13.09
C SER A 105 4.02 15.88 -12.87
N LEU A 106 3.48 14.76 -12.39
CA LEU A 106 2.03 14.54 -12.30
C LEU A 106 1.32 15.63 -11.48
N GLN A 107 0.28 16.24 -12.06
CA GLN A 107 -0.59 17.23 -11.43
C GLN A 107 -2.03 16.76 -11.31
N SER A 108 -2.52 15.95 -12.28
CA SER A 108 -3.87 15.40 -12.28
C SER A 108 -3.87 13.97 -12.83
N PHE A 109 -4.71 13.12 -12.24
CA PHE A 109 -4.86 11.72 -12.63
C PHE A 109 -6.32 11.30 -12.47
N GLU A 110 -7.07 11.28 -13.58
CA GLU A 110 -8.53 11.19 -13.58
C GLU A 110 -9.04 9.97 -14.34
N PHE A 111 -9.75 9.10 -13.62
CA PHE A 111 -10.45 7.93 -14.11
C PHE A 111 -11.84 7.84 -13.46
N PRO A 112 -12.76 8.76 -13.80
CA PRO A 112 -14.03 8.91 -13.09
C PRO A 112 -14.99 7.73 -13.23
N LYS A 113 -14.83 6.89 -14.25
CA LYS A 113 -15.72 5.74 -14.51
C LYS A 113 -15.02 4.38 -14.39
N LEU A 114 -13.74 4.35 -14.11
CA LEU A 114 -12.99 3.08 -14.02
C LEU A 114 -13.52 2.22 -12.87
N THR A 115 -14.03 1.03 -13.23
CA THR A 115 -14.59 0.06 -12.27
C THR A 115 -13.66 -1.11 -11.97
N THR A 116 -12.89 -1.55 -12.98
CA THR A 116 -12.09 -2.77 -12.88
C THR A 116 -10.75 -2.66 -13.60
N VAL A 117 -9.71 -3.12 -12.94
CA VAL A 117 -8.39 -3.41 -13.52
C VAL A 117 -8.10 -4.89 -13.32
N VAL A 118 -7.92 -5.65 -14.42
CA VAL A 118 -7.76 -7.11 -14.34
C VAL A 118 -6.36 -7.53 -13.89
N LYS A 119 -5.35 -6.67 -14.09
CA LYS A 119 -3.99 -6.91 -13.58
C LYS A 119 -3.59 -5.83 -12.58
N ASP A 120 -2.39 -5.27 -12.68
CA ASP A 120 -1.87 -4.30 -11.73
C ASP A 120 -2.31 -2.87 -12.06
N PHE A 121 -2.54 -2.10 -11.02
CA PHE A 121 -2.64 -0.65 -11.05
C PHE A 121 -1.42 -0.10 -10.31
N ASP A 122 -0.49 0.54 -11.02
CA ASP A 122 0.77 1.00 -10.46
C ASP A 122 1.10 2.44 -10.89
N LEU A 123 0.98 3.37 -9.96
CA LEU A 123 1.30 4.78 -10.12
C LEU A 123 2.49 5.14 -9.25
N GLN A 124 3.55 5.64 -9.88
CA GLN A 124 4.76 6.07 -9.20
C GLN A 124 5.28 7.39 -9.75
N CYS A 125 5.60 8.32 -8.87
CA CYS A 125 6.22 9.59 -9.21
C CYS A 125 7.58 9.71 -8.55
N LEU A 126 8.65 9.55 -9.34
CA LEU A 126 10.03 9.73 -8.90
C LEU A 126 10.72 10.81 -9.73
N THR A 127 11.48 11.66 -9.07
CA THR A 127 12.42 12.57 -9.74
C THR A 127 13.62 11.79 -10.29
N SER A 128 14.47 12.45 -11.09
CA SER A 128 15.71 11.86 -11.61
C SER A 128 16.68 11.41 -10.50
N ASP A 129 16.56 12.02 -9.32
CA ASP A 129 17.43 11.76 -8.17
C ASP A 129 16.84 10.67 -7.24
N GLY A 130 15.70 10.08 -7.64
CA GLY A 130 15.02 9.02 -6.89
C GLY A 130 14.15 9.52 -5.73
N GLU A 131 13.97 10.85 -5.61
CA GLU A 131 13.10 11.46 -4.59
C GLU A 131 11.62 11.43 -5.01
N PRO A 132 10.68 11.45 -4.07
CA PRO A 132 9.27 11.56 -4.37
C PRO A 132 8.94 12.81 -5.21
N GLY A 133 8.24 12.61 -6.33
CA GLY A 133 7.87 13.65 -7.28
C GLY A 133 6.38 13.94 -7.32
N GLY A 134 5.97 14.64 -8.40
CA GLY A 134 4.57 15.00 -8.64
C GLY A 134 4.08 16.20 -7.84
N GLU A 135 3.19 16.95 -8.45
CA GLU A 135 2.52 18.10 -7.85
C GLU A 135 1.06 17.77 -7.45
N ILE A 136 0.63 16.54 -7.72
CA ILE A 136 -0.72 16.07 -7.40
C ILE A 136 -0.93 16.02 -5.88
N THR A 137 -2.01 16.63 -5.42
CA THR A 137 -2.35 16.69 -4.00
C THR A 137 -3.51 15.77 -3.61
N SER A 138 -4.30 15.32 -4.59
CA SER A 138 -5.43 14.42 -4.36
C SER A 138 -5.52 13.39 -5.48
N LEU A 139 -5.63 12.12 -5.10
CA LEU A 139 -5.94 11.02 -6.00
C LEU A 139 -7.23 10.35 -5.51
N ARG A 140 -8.24 10.36 -6.37
CA ARG A 140 -9.51 9.70 -6.12
C ARG A 140 -9.96 8.93 -7.36
N ILE A 141 -10.21 7.63 -7.21
CA ILE A 141 -10.78 6.77 -8.26
C ILE A 141 -12.17 6.32 -7.79
N PRO A 142 -13.22 7.10 -8.09
CA PRO A 142 -14.51 7.03 -7.39
C PRO A 142 -15.32 5.76 -7.63
N GLU A 143 -15.17 5.13 -8.80
CA GLU A 143 -15.98 3.98 -9.22
C GLU A 143 -15.18 2.66 -9.17
N LEU A 144 -13.88 2.68 -8.85
CA LEU A 144 -13.07 1.48 -8.84
C LEU A 144 -13.54 0.51 -7.73
N THR A 145 -14.00 -0.67 -8.15
CA THR A 145 -14.48 -1.72 -7.25
C THR A 145 -13.49 -2.87 -7.10
N LYS A 146 -12.65 -3.09 -8.13
CA LYS A 146 -11.77 -4.26 -8.17
C LYS A 146 -10.45 -4.02 -8.90
N VAL A 147 -9.37 -4.52 -8.30
CA VAL A 147 -8.05 -4.68 -8.93
C VAL A 147 -7.59 -6.11 -8.66
N ASN A 148 -7.52 -6.98 -9.68
CA ASN A 148 -7.15 -8.39 -9.43
C ASN A 148 -5.67 -8.58 -9.05
N GLY A 149 -4.82 -7.68 -9.53
CA GLY A 149 -3.40 -7.65 -9.20
C GLY A 149 -3.07 -6.68 -8.06
N ARG A 150 -1.90 -6.07 -8.14
CA ARG A 150 -1.40 -5.10 -7.16
C ARG A 150 -1.99 -3.71 -7.41
N LEU A 151 -2.47 -3.07 -6.35
CA LEU A 151 -2.74 -1.64 -6.30
C LEU A 151 -1.56 -0.93 -5.65
N GLY A 152 -0.70 -0.33 -6.45
CA GLY A 152 0.49 0.41 -6.03
C GLY A 152 0.32 1.92 -6.27
N VAL A 153 0.50 2.72 -5.21
CA VAL A 153 0.53 4.20 -5.30
C VAL A 153 1.68 4.69 -4.44
N ASN A 154 2.77 5.10 -5.10
CA ASN A 154 4.04 5.32 -4.42
C ASN A 154 4.73 6.62 -4.84
N ASN A 155 5.48 7.23 -3.92
CA ASN A 155 6.36 8.38 -4.17
C ASN A 155 5.66 9.64 -4.70
N LEU A 156 4.41 9.89 -4.28
CA LEU A 156 3.67 11.11 -4.61
C LEU A 156 3.94 12.18 -3.53
N GLY A 157 5.03 12.95 -3.69
CA GLY A 157 5.60 13.78 -2.64
C GLY A 157 4.69 14.84 -2.02
N LYS A 158 3.65 15.31 -2.75
CA LYS A 158 2.71 16.36 -2.30
C LYS A 158 1.30 15.85 -2.02
N MET A 159 1.08 14.52 -2.02
CA MET A 159 -0.24 13.93 -1.82
C MET A 159 -0.79 14.25 -0.42
N ILE A 160 -1.99 14.81 -0.38
CA ILE A 160 -2.75 15.12 0.83
C ILE A 160 -3.90 14.13 1.04
N SER A 161 -4.55 13.70 -0.06
CA SER A 161 -5.69 12.78 -0.02
C SER A 161 -5.53 11.64 -1.02
N LEU A 162 -5.74 10.40 -0.55
CA LEU A 162 -5.75 9.17 -1.35
C LEU A 162 -7.01 8.37 -1.04
N GLU A 163 -7.90 8.23 -2.05
CA GLU A 163 -9.23 7.71 -1.85
C GLU A 163 -9.66 6.71 -2.93
N PHE A 164 -10.12 5.55 -2.49
CA PHE A 164 -10.75 4.51 -3.31
C PHE A 164 -12.10 4.10 -2.68
N PRO A 165 -13.14 4.95 -2.80
CA PRO A 165 -14.35 4.86 -1.98
C PRO A 165 -15.22 3.63 -2.23
N LYS A 166 -15.10 2.98 -3.40
CA LYS A 166 -15.88 1.79 -3.77
C LYS A 166 -15.04 0.52 -3.91
N LEU A 167 -13.74 0.57 -3.64
CA LEU A 167 -12.85 -0.59 -3.79
C LEU A 167 -13.23 -1.66 -2.77
N GLN A 168 -13.62 -2.84 -3.26
CA GLN A 168 -14.08 -3.98 -2.46
C GLN A 168 -13.07 -5.10 -2.38
N GLU A 169 -12.39 -5.37 -3.49
CA GLU A 169 -11.45 -6.49 -3.62
C GLU A 169 -10.19 -6.08 -4.35
N VAL A 170 -9.05 -6.54 -3.84
CA VAL A 170 -7.75 -6.30 -4.47
C VAL A 170 -6.84 -7.52 -4.34
N GLY A 171 -5.94 -7.73 -5.31
CA GLY A 171 -4.90 -8.75 -5.22
C GLY A 171 -3.95 -8.44 -4.07
N SER A 172 -3.30 -7.28 -4.10
CA SER A 172 -2.51 -6.74 -2.98
C SER A 172 -2.56 -5.21 -2.98
N VAL A 173 -2.30 -4.60 -1.84
CA VAL A 173 -2.12 -3.14 -1.70
C VAL A 173 -0.66 -2.87 -1.36
N ASP A 174 -0.03 -2.00 -2.14
CA ASP A 174 1.34 -1.58 -1.92
C ASP A 174 1.45 -0.05 -1.91
N PHE A 175 1.20 0.53 -0.76
CA PHE A 175 1.44 1.94 -0.47
C PHE A 175 2.71 2.05 0.39
N ALA A 176 3.85 1.64 -0.21
CA ALA A 176 5.12 1.48 0.50
C ALA A 176 5.85 2.80 0.78
N SER A 177 5.43 3.90 0.15
CA SER A 177 6.03 5.22 0.31
C SER A 177 4.93 6.29 0.40
N ILE A 178 4.03 6.12 1.37
CA ILE A 178 2.98 7.10 1.66
C ILE A 178 3.65 8.42 2.08
N PRO A 179 3.36 9.53 1.38
CA PRO A 179 4.07 10.79 1.61
C PRO A 179 3.73 11.41 2.96
N ILE A 180 4.67 12.17 3.48
CA ILE A 180 4.57 12.87 4.76
C ILE A 180 3.33 13.79 4.87
N PRO A 181 2.94 14.58 3.84
CA PRO A 181 1.79 15.48 3.94
C PRO A 181 0.42 14.80 3.89
N LEU A 182 0.34 13.47 3.75
CA LEU A 182 -0.96 12.78 3.65
C LEU A 182 -1.80 13.01 4.90
N GLU A 183 -3.02 13.52 4.71
CA GLU A 183 -4.02 13.77 5.76
C GLU A 183 -5.19 12.79 5.68
N THR A 184 -5.50 12.30 4.47
CA THR A 184 -6.61 11.37 4.22
C THR A 184 -6.15 10.15 3.47
N LEU A 185 -6.42 8.97 4.03
CA LEU A 185 -6.32 7.66 3.37
C LEU A 185 -7.66 6.95 3.59
N SER A 186 -8.41 6.69 2.50
CA SER A 186 -9.78 6.17 2.60
C SER A 186 -10.02 4.98 1.68
N LEU A 187 -10.40 3.84 2.30
CA LEU A 187 -10.71 2.55 1.68
C LEU A 187 -11.96 1.93 2.33
N PRO A 188 -13.10 2.64 2.41
CA PRO A 188 -14.21 2.28 3.30
C PRO A 188 -14.94 0.99 2.93
N GLU A 189 -14.93 0.59 1.65
CA GLU A 189 -15.60 -0.63 1.19
C GLU A 189 -14.65 -1.84 1.05
N LEU A 190 -13.35 -1.66 1.30
CA LEU A 190 -12.37 -2.74 1.13
C LEU A 190 -12.66 -3.88 2.11
N SER A 191 -12.94 -5.05 1.55
CA SER A 191 -13.31 -6.24 2.31
C SER A 191 -12.35 -7.41 2.13
N VAL A 192 -11.74 -7.56 0.95
CA VAL A 192 -10.87 -8.69 0.62
C VAL A 192 -9.57 -8.21 -0.01
N VAL A 193 -8.47 -8.64 0.57
CA VAL A 193 -7.11 -8.54 0.01
C VAL A 193 -6.57 -9.95 -0.17
N ASN A 194 -6.33 -10.35 -1.42
CA ASN A 194 -5.90 -11.71 -1.77
C ASN A 194 -4.40 -11.98 -1.54
N GLY A 195 -3.64 -10.95 -1.20
CA GLY A 195 -2.21 -10.98 -0.85
C GLY A 195 -1.93 -10.06 0.33
N ASP A 196 -0.85 -9.27 0.24
CA ASP A 196 -0.45 -8.34 1.28
C ASP A 196 -1.21 -7.01 1.23
N LEU A 197 -1.45 -6.43 2.40
CA LEU A 197 -1.91 -5.06 2.58
C LEU A 197 -0.82 -4.24 3.27
N ASN A 198 -0.04 -3.51 2.48
CA ASN A 198 1.09 -2.71 2.96
C ASN A 198 0.75 -1.22 2.98
N LEU A 199 0.61 -0.66 4.16
CA LEU A 199 0.48 0.76 4.42
C LEU A 199 1.73 1.24 5.17
N VAL A 200 2.67 1.84 4.45
CA VAL A 200 3.97 2.24 5.00
C VAL A 200 4.22 3.72 4.70
N SER A 201 4.31 4.54 5.73
CA SER A 201 4.67 5.94 5.57
C SER A 201 6.13 6.10 5.14
N SER A 202 6.40 7.02 4.21
CA SER A 202 7.77 7.35 3.85
C SER A 202 8.51 7.92 5.06
N TYR A 203 9.73 7.42 5.25
CA TYR A 203 10.63 7.87 6.29
C TYR A 203 11.83 8.54 5.63
N ILE A 204 12.00 9.83 5.85
CA ILE A 204 13.25 10.49 5.46
C ILE A 204 14.29 10.05 6.49
N ALA A 205 15.23 9.24 6.06
CA ALA A 205 16.36 8.76 6.86
C ALA A 205 17.38 9.89 7.04
N SER A 206 17.02 10.97 7.74
CA SER A 206 18.01 11.86 8.33
C SER A 206 18.09 11.50 9.81
N ASP A 207 19.23 10.94 10.17
CA ASP A 207 19.73 10.63 11.50
C ASP A 207 18.86 10.98 12.70
N ALA A 208 18.69 9.99 13.56
CA ALA A 208 18.15 10.06 14.90
C ALA A 208 16.70 10.50 15.02
N PHE A 209 15.91 9.68 15.58
CA PHE A 209 14.66 9.80 16.36
C PHE A 209 13.95 11.17 16.51
N THR A 210 14.53 12.25 16.00
CA THR A 210 14.04 13.63 16.07
C THR A 210 13.57 14.19 14.72
N SER A 211 13.68 13.44 13.62
CA SER A 211 13.05 13.91 12.39
C SER A 211 11.55 13.80 12.59
N THR A 212 10.95 14.90 12.99
CA THR A 212 9.53 15.22 12.84
C THR A 212 9.17 15.16 11.38
N GLY A 213 9.19 13.98 10.79
CA GLY A 213 8.43 13.72 9.59
C GLY A 213 6.99 14.06 9.97
N ASN A 214 6.49 15.19 9.51
CA ASN A 214 5.12 15.62 9.76
C ASN A 214 4.16 14.74 8.96
N ASN A 215 4.12 13.45 9.31
CA ASN A 215 3.03 12.61 8.88
C ASN A 215 1.78 13.17 9.55
N LYS A 216 0.84 13.65 8.74
CA LYS A 216 -0.39 14.30 9.22
C LYS A 216 -1.53 13.33 9.34
N LEU A 217 -1.40 12.08 8.86
CA LEU A 217 -2.45 11.09 8.89
C LEU A 217 -2.70 10.63 10.33
N GLN A 218 -3.78 11.09 10.92
CA GLN A 218 -4.17 10.75 12.29
C GLN A 218 -5.10 9.54 12.37
N GLU A 219 -5.85 9.26 11.31
CA GLU A 219 -6.78 8.14 11.19
C GLU A 219 -6.72 7.58 9.76
N ILE A 220 -6.88 6.28 9.62
CA ILE A 220 -7.12 5.62 8.34
C ILE A 220 -8.61 5.43 8.22
N ASP A 221 -9.24 6.15 7.30
CA ASP A 221 -10.68 6.03 7.07
C ASP A 221 -10.97 4.78 6.25
N GLY A 222 -11.71 3.88 6.83
CA GLY A 222 -12.04 2.60 6.24
C GLY A 222 -11.33 1.44 6.93
N LEU A 223 -11.21 0.33 6.20
CA LEU A 223 -10.79 -0.99 6.70
C LEU A 223 -11.74 -1.60 7.76
N SER A 224 -12.83 -0.93 8.11
CA SER A 224 -13.88 -1.47 8.99
C SER A 224 -14.72 -2.56 8.33
N ASN A 225 -14.67 -2.66 7.00
CA ASN A 225 -15.28 -3.74 6.23
C ASN A 225 -14.28 -4.87 5.91
N LEU A 226 -13.01 -4.70 6.25
CA LEU A 226 -11.96 -5.67 5.97
C LEU A 226 -12.23 -6.98 6.71
N SER A 227 -12.39 -8.05 5.95
CA SER A 227 -12.66 -9.39 6.49
C SER A 227 -11.51 -10.36 6.24
N ILE A 228 -10.83 -10.23 5.10
CA ILE A 228 -9.77 -11.17 4.70
C ILE A 228 -8.55 -10.41 4.19
N VAL A 229 -7.39 -10.71 4.75
CA VAL A 229 -6.07 -10.42 4.17
C VAL A 229 -5.32 -11.75 4.14
N LYS A 230 -5.15 -12.34 2.96
CA LYS A 230 -4.48 -13.66 2.85
C LYS A 230 -3.00 -13.58 3.20
N GLY A 231 -2.34 -12.49 2.82
CA GLY A 231 -0.96 -12.19 3.17
C GLY A 231 -0.83 -11.43 4.50
N THR A 232 0.16 -10.58 4.59
CA THR A 232 0.44 -9.78 5.79
C THR A 232 -0.26 -8.41 5.73
N LEU A 233 -0.94 -8.04 6.81
CA LEU A 233 -1.39 -6.68 7.06
C LEU A 233 -0.26 -5.90 7.74
N THR A 234 0.26 -4.87 7.07
CA THR A 234 1.32 -4.01 7.58
C THR A 234 0.84 -2.57 7.73
N ILE A 235 0.95 -2.01 8.94
CA ILE A 235 0.81 -0.57 9.21
C ILE A 235 2.11 -0.11 9.87
N SER A 236 2.85 0.76 9.17
CA SER A 236 4.21 1.06 9.60
C SER A 236 4.57 2.54 9.45
N LYS A 237 5.26 3.07 10.47
CA LYS A 237 5.88 4.41 10.49
C LYS A 237 4.88 5.58 10.47
N PHE A 238 3.63 5.36 10.84
CA PHE A 238 2.65 6.43 11.03
C PHE A 238 2.75 6.97 12.46
N GLN A 239 3.65 7.91 12.68
CA GLN A 239 4.02 8.39 14.02
C GLN A 239 2.88 9.11 14.75
N VAL A 240 2.00 9.81 14.00
CA VAL A 240 0.87 10.59 14.56
C VAL A 240 -0.47 9.89 14.45
N LEU A 241 -0.51 8.65 13.96
CA LEU A 241 -1.73 7.86 13.90
C LEU A 241 -2.28 7.67 15.32
N LYS A 242 -3.51 8.13 15.57
CA LYS A 242 -4.12 8.13 16.91
C LYS A 242 -4.78 6.81 17.25
N LYS A 243 -5.33 6.12 16.23
CA LYS A 243 -6.04 4.85 16.37
C LYS A 243 -5.76 3.92 15.22
N LEU A 244 -5.81 2.63 15.49
CA LEU A 244 -5.91 1.61 14.45
C LEU A 244 -7.31 1.63 13.82
N PRO A 245 -7.45 1.16 12.58
CA PRO A 245 -8.77 0.89 11.99
C PRO A 245 -9.57 -0.08 12.86
N ASP A 246 -10.89 0.01 12.79
CA ASP A 246 -11.79 -0.99 13.40
C ASP A 246 -11.69 -2.31 12.61
N TRP A 247 -11.19 -3.36 13.26
CA TRP A 247 -11.04 -4.69 12.68
C TRP A 247 -12.08 -5.70 13.22
N SER A 248 -13.21 -5.21 13.68
CA SER A 248 -14.26 -6.09 14.25
C SER A 248 -14.81 -7.13 13.29
N LYS A 249 -14.68 -6.90 11.96
CA LYS A 249 -15.07 -7.83 10.89
C LYS A 249 -13.92 -8.69 10.37
N LEU A 250 -12.69 -8.48 10.85
CA LEU A 250 -11.52 -9.20 10.36
C LEU A 250 -11.57 -10.67 10.84
N GLU A 251 -11.62 -11.58 9.90
CA GLU A 251 -11.76 -13.02 10.14
C GLU A 251 -10.50 -13.81 9.79
N GLN A 252 -9.71 -13.33 8.81
CA GLN A 252 -8.51 -14.03 8.34
C GLN A 252 -7.34 -13.10 8.10
N LEU A 253 -6.15 -13.49 8.60
CA LEU A 253 -4.86 -12.89 8.29
C LEU A 253 -3.81 -13.96 7.97
N GLY A 254 -2.91 -13.69 7.02
CA GLY A 254 -1.64 -14.42 6.88
C GLY A 254 -0.61 -13.97 7.91
N GLY A 255 -0.60 -12.68 8.25
CA GLY A 255 0.27 -12.11 9.27
C GLY A 255 -0.11 -10.69 9.64
N LEU A 256 0.51 -10.15 10.69
CA LEU A 256 0.31 -8.77 11.14
C LEU A 256 1.64 -8.12 11.48
N THR A 257 1.90 -6.95 10.92
CA THR A 257 3.07 -6.13 11.27
C THR A 257 2.64 -4.71 11.66
N LEU A 258 2.90 -4.33 12.90
CA LEU A 258 2.68 -2.99 13.44
C LEU A 258 4.02 -2.41 13.89
N LEU A 259 4.46 -1.32 13.24
CA LEU A 259 5.78 -0.76 13.45
C LEU A 259 5.75 0.76 13.55
N ARG A 260 6.31 1.33 14.63
CA ARG A 260 6.43 2.80 14.85
C ARG A 260 5.10 3.56 14.79
N LEU A 261 4.13 3.11 15.57
CA LEU A 261 2.85 3.80 15.79
C LEU A 261 2.91 4.56 17.13
N LEU A 262 3.73 5.61 17.20
CA LEU A 262 4.17 6.22 18.47
C LEU A 262 3.05 6.92 19.25
N GLU A 263 2.10 7.55 18.54
CA GLU A 263 0.98 8.28 19.15
C GLU A 263 -0.32 7.48 19.20
N CYS A 264 -0.29 6.20 18.77
CA CYS A 264 -1.47 5.36 18.82
C CYS A 264 -1.95 5.19 20.27
N SER A 265 -3.19 5.61 20.53
CA SER A 265 -3.80 5.58 21.85
C SER A 265 -4.49 4.26 22.20
N ASP A 266 -4.65 3.38 21.21
CA ASP A 266 -5.23 2.06 21.44
C ASP A 266 -4.33 1.28 22.41
N ARG A 267 -4.96 0.75 23.44
CA ARG A 267 -4.27 -0.04 24.47
C ARG A 267 -4.56 -1.52 24.38
N ILE A 268 -5.62 -1.88 23.66
CA ILE A 268 -6.06 -3.26 23.47
C ILE A 268 -6.04 -3.56 21.97
N LEU A 269 -5.32 -4.60 21.59
CA LEU A 269 -5.36 -5.19 20.26
C LEU A 269 -6.16 -6.48 20.34
N ASP A 270 -7.39 -6.46 19.81
CA ASP A 270 -8.28 -7.64 19.84
C ASP A 270 -8.27 -8.35 18.48
N LEU A 271 -7.66 -9.51 18.45
CA LEU A 271 -7.56 -10.43 17.32
C LEU A 271 -8.26 -11.77 17.64
N SER A 272 -9.14 -11.80 18.63
CA SER A 272 -9.78 -13.05 19.13
C SER A 272 -10.63 -13.76 18.06
N LYS A 273 -11.14 -13.00 17.08
CA LYS A 273 -11.92 -13.55 15.96
C LYS A 273 -11.06 -13.99 14.78
N VAL A 274 -9.80 -13.54 14.72
CA VAL A 274 -8.93 -13.72 13.55
C VAL A 274 -8.40 -15.14 13.47
N ASN A 275 -8.53 -15.74 12.30
CA ASN A 275 -7.83 -16.98 11.93
C ASN A 275 -6.52 -16.60 11.23
N PHE A 276 -5.40 -16.99 11.81
CA PHE A 276 -4.11 -16.87 11.16
C PHE A 276 -3.88 -18.08 10.26
N VAL A 277 -3.74 -17.86 8.97
CA VAL A 277 -3.64 -18.90 7.94
C VAL A 277 -2.38 -18.69 7.13
N PRO A 278 -1.52 -19.70 6.95
CA PRO A 278 -0.36 -19.57 6.08
C PRO A 278 -0.75 -19.08 4.68
N PHE A 279 0.08 -18.22 4.11
CA PHE A 279 -0.10 -17.71 2.75
C PHE A 279 1.16 -17.96 1.93
N GLU A 280 0.98 -18.68 0.80
CA GLU A 280 2.10 -19.20 0.03
C GLU A 280 3.03 -20.04 0.93
N ASP A 281 4.33 -19.79 0.93
CA ASP A 281 5.31 -20.47 1.78
C ASP A 281 5.55 -19.76 3.12
N ASN A 282 4.76 -18.70 3.43
CA ASN A 282 4.95 -17.89 4.63
C ASN A 282 4.06 -18.37 5.79
N GLU A 283 4.69 -18.63 6.92
CA GLU A 283 3.99 -18.90 8.17
C GLU A 283 3.44 -17.62 8.80
N PRO A 284 2.27 -17.71 9.48
CA PRO A 284 1.71 -16.54 10.15
C PRO A 284 2.65 -15.97 11.21
N LEU A 285 2.89 -14.65 11.12
CA LEU A 285 3.70 -13.92 12.07
C LEU A 285 2.96 -12.68 12.58
N ILE A 286 2.89 -12.50 13.88
CA ILE A 286 2.52 -11.24 14.52
C ILE A 286 3.81 -10.52 14.94
N SER A 287 4.08 -9.36 14.37
CA SER A 287 5.24 -8.52 14.68
C SER A 287 4.80 -7.13 15.16
N ILE A 288 5.10 -6.78 16.41
CA ILE A 288 4.75 -5.49 17.02
C ILE A 288 6.01 -4.91 17.62
N THR A 289 6.53 -3.85 17.02
CA THR A 289 7.88 -3.38 17.32
C THR A 289 8.01 -1.85 17.34
N ASP A 290 9.16 -1.36 17.77
CA ASP A 290 9.65 0.01 17.64
C ASP A 290 8.69 1.08 18.21
N GLY A 291 8.27 0.94 19.45
CA GLY A 291 7.45 1.95 20.14
C GLY A 291 5.94 1.83 19.89
N THR A 292 5.51 0.78 19.18
CA THR A 292 4.09 0.40 19.13
C THR A 292 3.73 -0.33 20.42
N ILE A 293 2.82 0.23 21.23
CA ILE A 293 2.58 -0.24 22.60
C ILE A 293 1.12 -0.57 22.82
N PHE A 294 0.86 -1.83 23.21
CA PHE A 294 -0.42 -2.27 23.72
C PHE A 294 -0.26 -2.75 25.17
N SER A 295 -1.27 -2.49 26.00
CA SER A 295 -1.34 -3.07 27.35
C SER A 295 -1.92 -4.49 27.33
N LYS A 296 -2.66 -4.83 26.28
CA LYS A 296 -3.27 -6.13 26.12
C LYS A 296 -3.37 -6.52 24.64
N ILE A 297 -2.99 -7.76 24.34
CA ILE A 297 -3.17 -8.39 23.04
C ILE A 297 -4.05 -9.61 23.24
N ILE A 298 -5.25 -9.60 22.64
CA ILE A 298 -6.22 -10.68 22.75
C ILE A 298 -6.22 -11.46 21.43
N THR A 299 -5.98 -12.75 21.52
CA THR A 299 -5.99 -13.68 20.39
C THR A 299 -6.86 -14.88 20.70
N LYS A 300 -6.88 -15.90 19.83
CA LYS A 300 -7.36 -17.22 20.20
C LYS A 300 -6.44 -17.84 21.27
N GLU A 301 -6.97 -18.77 22.05
CA GLU A 301 -6.19 -19.49 23.05
C GLU A 301 -5.10 -20.37 22.42
N ASP A 302 -5.43 -21.00 21.28
CA ASP A 302 -4.48 -21.81 20.52
C ASP A 302 -3.88 -21.01 19.36
N MET A 303 -2.60 -20.67 19.51
CA MET A 303 -1.75 -20.00 18.54
C MET A 303 -0.61 -20.91 18.07
N SER A 304 -0.77 -22.23 18.16
CA SER A 304 0.29 -23.22 17.85
C SER A 304 0.86 -23.16 16.43
N GLN A 305 0.15 -22.50 15.50
CA GLN A 305 0.61 -22.29 14.12
C GLN A 305 1.18 -20.88 13.88
N VAL A 306 1.20 -20.01 14.89
CA VAL A 306 1.56 -18.60 14.75
C VAL A 306 2.85 -18.31 15.50
N SER A 307 3.74 -17.58 14.87
CA SER A 307 4.92 -16.98 15.51
C SER A 307 4.60 -15.56 15.96
N MET A 308 5.16 -15.13 17.10
CA MET A 308 4.98 -13.77 17.60
C MET A 308 6.32 -13.15 17.96
N PHE A 309 6.55 -11.93 17.47
CA PHE A 309 7.67 -11.08 17.85
C PHE A 309 7.17 -9.75 18.44
N LEU A 310 7.48 -9.53 19.71
CA LEU A 310 7.15 -8.31 20.43
C LEU A 310 8.42 -7.57 20.83
N ALA A 311 8.58 -6.32 20.39
CA ALA A 311 9.66 -5.43 20.80
C ALA A 311 9.10 -4.02 21.08
N PRO A 312 8.33 -3.85 22.15
CA PRO A 312 7.59 -2.61 22.43
C PRO A 312 8.49 -1.41 22.78
N SER A 313 9.70 -1.65 23.30
CA SER A 313 10.64 -0.57 23.56
C SER A 313 11.35 -0.16 22.28
N GLY A 314 11.16 1.08 21.86
CA GLY A 314 11.95 1.68 20.78
C GLY A 314 13.45 1.61 21.09
N ILE A 315 14.27 1.62 20.04
CA ILE A 315 15.74 1.54 20.08
C ILE A 315 16.38 2.67 20.92
N THR A 316 15.64 3.72 21.26
CA THR A 316 16.12 4.88 22.01
C THR A 316 15.39 5.06 23.34
N GLY A 317 15.75 4.31 24.34
CA GLY A 317 15.76 4.75 25.74
C GLY A 317 14.60 5.55 26.35
N SER A 318 13.48 5.76 25.69
CA SER A 318 12.30 6.34 26.32
C SER A 318 11.57 5.24 27.08
N SER A 319 11.69 5.30 28.37
CA SER A 319 11.35 4.29 29.38
C SER A 319 9.85 4.19 29.70
N VAL A 320 8.97 4.51 28.81
CA VAL A 320 7.51 4.39 29.04
C VAL A 320 6.93 3.34 28.12
N GLY A 321 7.23 2.11 28.43
CA GLY A 321 6.59 0.96 27.81
C GLY A 321 5.78 0.19 28.84
N ILE A 322 4.74 -0.47 28.40
CA ILE A 322 3.94 -1.42 29.19
C ILE A 322 4.16 -2.77 28.55
N ASP A 323 4.53 -3.77 29.35
CA ASP A 323 4.54 -5.16 28.89
C ASP A 323 3.09 -5.60 28.64
N PRO A 324 2.77 -6.14 27.44
CA PRO A 324 1.38 -6.50 27.15
C PRO A 324 0.94 -7.73 27.92
N GLU A 325 -0.31 -7.71 28.39
CA GLU A 325 -1.02 -8.93 28.80
C GLU A 325 -1.35 -9.76 27.57
N LEU A 326 -1.00 -11.05 27.59
CA LEU A 326 -1.25 -12.02 26.53
C LEU A 326 -2.20 -13.11 27.03
N ASN A 327 -3.23 -13.46 26.25
CA ASN A 327 -4.25 -14.42 26.69
C ASN A 327 -4.15 -15.82 26.06
N PHE A 328 -3.23 -16.04 25.10
CA PHE A 328 -3.10 -17.36 24.47
C PHE A 328 -2.44 -18.38 25.42
N LYS A 329 -2.77 -19.66 25.25
CA LYS A 329 -2.21 -20.78 26.01
C LYS A 329 -1.06 -21.46 25.29
N SER A 330 -1.10 -21.47 23.95
CA SER A 330 -0.07 -22.09 23.12
C SER A 330 0.34 -21.19 21.98
N ILE A 331 1.60 -21.27 21.55
CA ILE A 331 2.16 -20.51 20.45
C ILE A 331 3.25 -21.34 19.75
N LYS A 332 3.46 -21.09 18.42
CA LYS A 332 4.53 -21.79 17.68
C LYS A 332 5.90 -21.30 18.11
N ASN A 333 6.23 -20.03 17.84
CA ASN A 333 7.48 -19.42 18.28
C ASN A 333 7.17 -18.09 18.99
N PHE A 334 7.93 -17.77 20.02
CA PHE A 334 7.77 -16.55 20.78
C PHE A 334 9.09 -15.83 20.95
N LYS A 335 9.17 -14.59 20.43
CA LYS A 335 10.31 -13.71 20.65
C LYS A 335 9.86 -12.43 21.33
N TYR A 336 10.50 -12.10 22.43
CA TYR A 336 10.26 -10.88 23.19
C TYR A 336 11.57 -10.12 23.39
N SER A 337 11.57 -8.83 23.06
CA SER A 337 12.72 -7.95 23.27
C SER A 337 12.26 -6.67 23.95
N SER A 338 12.81 -6.34 25.11
CA SER A 338 12.43 -5.14 25.85
C SER A 338 13.57 -4.59 26.70
N ASN A 339 13.66 -3.28 26.77
CA ASN A 339 14.55 -2.53 27.70
C ASN A 339 13.78 -1.97 28.92
N MET A 340 12.56 -2.42 29.14
CA MET A 340 11.68 -1.90 30.19
C MET A 340 12.14 -2.31 31.60
N THR A 341 11.67 -1.55 32.56
CA THR A 341 11.98 -1.77 33.98
C THR A 341 11.03 -2.72 34.69
N THR A 342 9.89 -3.03 34.06
CA THR A 342 8.90 -3.99 34.58
C THR A 342 9.27 -5.41 34.19
N ASP A 343 8.86 -6.37 34.99
CA ASP A 343 9.04 -7.80 34.70
C ASP A 343 7.79 -8.34 34.00
N PRO A 344 7.87 -8.72 32.71
CA PRO A 344 6.72 -9.28 32.02
C PRO A 344 6.33 -10.61 32.63
N VAL A 345 5.02 -10.85 32.71
CA VAL A 345 4.45 -12.13 33.15
C VAL A 345 3.67 -12.74 31.99
N PHE A 346 4.18 -13.83 31.44
CA PHE A 346 3.53 -14.54 30.36
C PHE A 346 2.70 -15.71 30.91
N GLN A 347 1.42 -15.81 30.47
CA GLN A 347 0.47 -16.79 31.00
C GLN A 347 0.33 -18.06 30.11
N PHE A 348 1.07 -18.13 28.99
CA PHE A 348 0.99 -19.28 28.10
C PHE A 348 1.64 -20.55 28.73
N GLU A 349 1.12 -21.69 28.30
CA GLU A 349 1.46 -23.02 28.83
C GLU A 349 2.47 -23.75 27.95
N ARG A 350 2.46 -23.48 26.61
CA ARG A 350 3.29 -24.22 25.66
C ARG A 350 3.83 -23.35 24.53
N VAL A 351 5.09 -23.57 24.20
CA VAL A 351 5.77 -23.06 22.99
C VAL A 351 6.24 -24.28 22.19
N TYR A 352 5.77 -24.42 20.95
CA TYR A 352 6.07 -25.59 20.10
C TYR A 352 7.43 -25.52 19.41
N GLY A 353 8.04 -24.38 19.34
CA GLY A 353 9.36 -24.17 18.72
C GLY A 353 10.24 -23.28 19.58
N ASN A 354 10.74 -22.21 19.03
CA ASN A 354 11.73 -21.39 19.73
C ASN A 354 11.08 -20.36 20.66
N MET A 355 11.65 -20.23 21.88
CA MET A 355 11.35 -19.15 22.80
C MET A 355 12.61 -18.31 23.02
N GLU A 356 12.59 -17.03 22.65
CA GLU A 356 13.70 -16.10 22.79
C GLU A 356 13.28 -14.86 23.59
N ILE A 357 13.98 -14.57 24.66
CA ILE A 357 13.73 -13.40 25.50
C ILE A 357 15.01 -12.60 25.63
N ILE A 358 15.01 -11.39 25.09
CA ILE A 358 16.12 -10.46 25.09
C ILE A 358 15.77 -9.29 26.00
N ARG A 359 16.54 -9.06 27.05
CA ARG A 359 16.35 -7.94 27.97
C ARG A 359 17.63 -7.17 28.21
N GLY A 360 17.55 -5.84 28.14
CA GLY A 360 18.67 -4.95 28.45
C GLY A 360 18.90 -4.69 29.97
N SER A 361 17.94 -5.06 30.82
CA SER A 361 18.06 -4.89 32.31
C SER A 361 18.17 -6.23 33.02
N LYS A 362 18.78 -6.22 34.24
CA LYS A 362 19.01 -7.41 35.03
C LYS A 362 17.76 -8.00 35.73
N LYS A 363 16.55 -7.57 35.34
CA LYS A 363 15.31 -8.07 35.95
C LYS A 363 14.83 -9.35 35.25
N GLY A 364 14.08 -10.15 35.96
CA GLY A 364 13.63 -11.46 35.52
C GLY A 364 12.46 -11.42 34.52
N VAL A 365 12.11 -12.57 33.99
CA VAL A 365 10.89 -12.84 33.24
C VAL A 365 10.16 -13.96 33.95
N SER A 366 8.84 -13.85 34.06
CA SER A 366 8.03 -14.88 34.68
C SER A 366 7.08 -15.51 33.64
N ALA A 367 7.08 -16.81 33.55
CA ALA A 367 6.14 -17.61 32.78
C ALA A 367 5.63 -18.75 33.66
N PRO A 368 4.78 -18.44 34.67
CA PRO A 368 4.43 -19.39 35.74
C PRO A 368 3.68 -20.62 35.27
N ASN A 369 3.03 -20.56 34.13
CA ASN A 369 2.23 -21.66 33.56
C ASN A 369 2.95 -22.44 32.47
N LEU A 370 4.19 -22.09 32.14
CA LEU A 370 4.92 -22.75 31.05
C LEU A 370 5.24 -24.20 31.41
N VAL A 371 4.67 -25.14 30.65
CA VAL A 371 4.83 -26.59 30.84
C VAL A 371 5.95 -27.14 29.96
N SER A 372 6.07 -26.66 28.72
CA SER A 372 7.12 -27.13 27.81
C SER A 372 7.54 -26.07 26.79
N VAL A 373 8.79 -26.18 26.34
CA VAL A 373 9.32 -25.59 25.12
C VAL A 373 9.92 -26.75 24.35
N ASP A 374 9.40 -27.05 23.18
CA ASP A 374 9.79 -28.21 22.36
C ASP A 374 10.87 -27.80 21.33
#